data_7b81c9c733990ef19e8900ae120536e1
#
_entry.id   7b81c9c733990ef19e8900ae120536e1
#
_cell.length_a   1.000
_cell.length_b   1.000
_cell.length_c   1.000
_cell.angle_alpha   90.00
_cell.angle_beta   90.00
_cell.angle_gamma   90.00
#
_symmetry.space_group_name_H-M   'P 1'
#
loop_
_entity.id
_entity.type
_entity.pdbx_description
1 polymer ?
#
loop_
_entity_poly.entity_id
_entity_poly.type
_entity_poly.pdbx_seq_one_letter_code
_entity_poly.pdbx_strand_id
1 'polypeptide(L)'
;AACAIAVAFSAALEGFDKKDLLEATIEAASLGNQLGEDDLCPDVARRLQWVSKNIEKEKNGLRGWMNPGFRAWEGATFALALVMLYDSAKDAILAAVNEGGDADSIASMAGGIVAARNPDTLPAEWVDIVKRENDLDFAPLAEQLVALRR
;
A
#
# COMPACT_ATOMS: atom_id res chain seq x y z
N ALA A 1 3.97 3.66 10.31
CA ALA A 1 3.02 3.14 9.30
C ALA A 1 2.56 4.24 8.35
N ALA A 2 1.91 5.32 8.83
CA ALA A 2 1.32 6.37 7.99
C ALA A 2 2.32 7.00 7.00
N CYS A 3 3.51 7.38 7.46
CA CYS A 3 4.57 7.94 6.61
C CYS A 3 4.96 6.98 5.48
N ALA A 4 5.07 5.67 5.79
CA ALA A 4 5.40 4.66 4.80
C ALA A 4 4.34 4.57 3.69
N ILE A 5 3.06 4.50 4.05
CA ILE A 5 1.96 4.45 3.08
C ILE A 5 1.89 5.73 2.24
N ALA A 6 2.02 6.91 2.86
CA ALA A 6 1.99 8.19 2.14
C ALA A 6 3.11 8.29 1.10
N VAL A 7 4.34 7.92 1.47
CA VAL A 7 5.48 7.93 0.54
C VAL A 7 5.34 6.87 -0.54
N ALA A 8 4.80 5.68 -0.21
CA ALA A 8 4.56 4.65 -1.21
C ALA A 8 3.58 5.13 -2.30
N PHE A 9 2.49 5.81 -1.93
CA PHE A 9 1.58 6.44 -2.89
C PHE A 9 2.28 7.52 -3.73
N SER A 10 3.05 8.40 -3.09
CA SER A 10 3.77 9.47 -3.79
C SER A 10 4.78 8.91 -4.79
N ALA A 11 5.60 7.94 -4.39
CA ALA A 11 6.58 7.28 -5.25
C ALA A 11 5.91 6.51 -6.41
N ALA A 12 4.76 5.87 -6.14
CA ALA A 12 3.97 5.20 -7.17
C ALA A 12 3.48 6.18 -8.25
N LEU A 13 2.97 7.35 -7.85
CA LEU A 13 2.52 8.41 -8.77
C LEU A 13 3.67 9.06 -9.55
N GLU A 14 4.89 9.10 -8.99
CA GLU A 14 6.11 9.58 -9.65
C GLU A 14 6.73 8.52 -10.59
N GLY A 15 6.17 7.32 -10.66
CA GLY A 15 6.63 6.26 -11.56
C GLY A 15 7.87 5.52 -11.07
N PHE A 16 8.14 5.51 -9.77
CA PHE A 16 9.24 4.73 -9.20
C PHE A 16 9.04 3.24 -9.50
N ASP A 17 10.14 2.55 -9.78
CA ASP A 17 10.08 1.09 -9.83
C ASP A 17 9.87 0.50 -8.42
N LYS A 18 9.61 -0.82 -8.33
CA LYS A 18 9.31 -1.47 -7.05
C LYS A 18 10.44 -1.34 -6.04
N LYS A 19 11.69 -1.40 -6.50
CA LYS A 19 12.86 -1.34 -5.63
C LYS A 19 13.00 0.05 -5.03
N ASP A 20 12.99 1.08 -5.87
CA ASP A 20 13.14 2.47 -5.44
C ASP A 20 11.94 2.91 -4.58
N LEU A 21 10.72 2.46 -4.91
CA LEU A 21 9.53 2.68 -4.10
C LEU A 21 9.70 2.08 -2.69
N LEU A 22 10.18 0.84 -2.61
CA LEU A 22 10.38 0.18 -1.31
C LEU A 22 11.48 0.85 -0.49
N GLU A 23 12.60 1.26 -1.12
CA GLU A 23 13.68 1.99 -0.45
C GLU A 23 13.17 3.32 0.14
N ALA A 24 12.48 4.14 -0.65
CA ALA A 24 11.87 5.39 -0.19
C ALA A 24 10.86 5.16 0.96
N THR A 25 10.09 4.07 0.86
CA THR A 25 9.12 3.69 1.88
C THR A 25 9.78 3.28 3.20
N ILE A 26 10.92 2.57 3.15
CA ILE A 26 11.71 2.21 4.33
C ILE A 26 12.28 3.46 5.01
N GLU A 27 12.81 4.40 4.26
CA GLU A 27 13.30 5.68 4.79
C GLU A 27 12.18 6.47 5.48
N ALA A 28 11.02 6.57 4.83
CA ALA A 28 9.84 7.22 5.41
C ALA A 28 9.33 6.53 6.67
N ALA A 29 9.37 5.21 6.72
CA ALA A 29 9.04 4.44 7.91
C ALA A 29 10.00 4.76 9.07
N SER A 30 11.30 4.84 8.77
CA SER A 30 12.33 5.19 9.76
C SER A 30 12.13 6.60 10.31
N LEU A 31 11.83 7.57 9.45
CA LEU A 31 11.50 8.94 9.87
C LEU A 31 10.23 8.95 10.72
N GLY A 32 9.19 8.22 10.30
CA GLY A 32 7.96 8.11 11.05
C GLY A 32 8.12 7.49 12.44
N ASN A 33 9.07 6.57 12.61
CA ASN A 33 9.41 6.02 13.93
C ASN A 33 10.07 7.08 14.84
N GLN A 34 10.86 8.00 14.28
CA GLN A 34 11.49 9.09 15.04
C GLN A 34 10.50 10.17 15.48
N LEU A 35 9.45 10.38 14.69
CA LEU A 35 8.41 11.39 14.94
C LEU A 35 7.26 10.86 15.80
N GLY A 36 7.12 9.55 15.90
CA GLY A 36 6.05 8.90 16.67
C GLY A 36 6.40 8.83 18.16
N GLU A 37 5.37 8.86 18.98
CA GLU A 37 5.47 8.55 20.40
C GLU A 37 5.24 7.06 20.53
N ASP A 38 6.23 6.21 20.64
CA ASP A 38 6.05 4.97 21.35
C ASP A 38 7.07 3.86 21.08
N ASP A 39 7.47 3.22 22.17
CA ASP A 39 8.38 2.08 22.22
C ASP A 39 7.67 0.71 22.11
N LEU A 40 6.33 0.68 22.03
CA LEU A 40 5.56 -0.56 22.07
C LEU A 40 5.18 -1.11 20.69
N CYS A 41 5.40 -0.35 19.62
CA CYS A 41 5.10 -0.78 18.25
C CYS A 41 6.33 -1.41 17.59
N PRO A 42 6.17 -2.58 16.93
CA PRO A 42 7.21 -3.14 16.10
C PRO A 42 7.68 -2.16 15.03
N ASP A 43 8.98 -2.07 14.83
CA ASP A 43 9.62 -1.20 13.86
C ASP A 43 9.17 -1.56 12.42
N VAL A 44 8.37 -0.68 11.81
CA VAL A 44 7.85 -0.84 10.45
C VAL A 44 8.99 -0.87 9.43
N ALA A 45 10.02 -0.02 9.58
CA ALA A 45 11.16 0.00 8.66
C ALA A 45 11.90 -1.35 8.67
N ARG A 46 12.13 -1.93 9.84
CA ARG A 46 12.77 -3.25 9.98
C ARG A 46 11.94 -4.35 9.32
N ARG A 47 10.61 -4.29 9.43
CA ARG A 47 9.71 -5.25 8.76
C ARG A 47 9.77 -5.11 7.25
N LEU A 48 9.79 -3.89 6.73
CA LEU A 48 9.93 -3.64 5.29
C LEU A 48 11.31 -4.04 4.76
N GLN A 49 12.37 -3.88 5.54
CA GLN A 49 13.70 -4.42 5.19
C GLN A 49 13.69 -5.95 5.12
N TRP A 50 12.91 -6.62 5.96
CA TRP A 50 12.70 -8.05 5.85
C TRP A 50 11.96 -8.40 4.54
N VAL A 51 10.89 -7.66 4.21
CA VAL A 51 10.16 -7.81 2.94
C VAL A 51 11.11 -7.72 1.75
N SER A 52 11.96 -6.69 1.70
CA SER A 52 12.90 -6.48 0.59
C SER A 52 13.82 -7.67 0.32
N LYS A 53 14.17 -8.41 1.38
CA LYS A 53 15.12 -9.54 1.30
C LYS A 53 14.46 -10.89 1.01
N ASN A 54 13.18 -11.04 1.32
CA ASN A 54 12.54 -12.35 1.38
C ASN A 54 11.30 -12.48 0.51
N ILE A 55 10.70 -11.38 0.06
CA ILE A 55 9.39 -11.40 -0.59
C ILE A 55 9.28 -12.34 -1.80
N GLU A 56 10.34 -12.45 -2.60
CA GLU A 56 10.33 -13.31 -3.77
C GLU A 56 10.32 -14.80 -3.43
N LYS A 57 10.83 -15.17 -2.27
CA LYS A 57 10.87 -16.55 -1.78
C LYS A 57 9.54 -16.99 -1.18
N GLU A 58 8.74 -16.01 -0.73
CA GLU A 58 7.56 -16.24 0.10
C GLU A 58 6.23 -15.98 -0.65
N LYS A 59 6.27 -15.98 -1.99
CA LYS A 59 5.08 -15.73 -2.85
C LYS A 59 3.84 -16.54 -2.48
N ASN A 60 4.02 -17.70 -1.86
CA ASN A 60 2.95 -18.63 -1.51
C ASN A 60 2.59 -18.66 -0.01
N GLY A 61 3.17 -17.79 0.81
CA GLY A 61 3.02 -17.92 2.25
C GLY A 61 3.25 -16.67 3.10
N LEU A 62 2.80 -15.48 2.64
CA LEU A 62 2.93 -14.24 3.44
C LEU A 62 2.40 -14.40 4.86
N ARG A 63 1.30 -15.14 5.05
CA ARG A 63 0.70 -15.41 6.37
C ARG A 63 1.63 -16.13 7.35
N GLY A 64 2.55 -16.92 6.87
CA GLY A 64 3.53 -17.58 7.72
C GLY A 64 4.50 -16.61 8.42
N TRP A 65 4.65 -15.40 7.87
CA TRP A 65 5.64 -14.42 8.27
C TRP A 65 5.07 -13.06 8.67
N MET A 66 3.89 -12.73 8.14
CA MET A 66 3.21 -11.45 8.36
C MET A 66 1.75 -11.70 8.69
N ASN A 67 1.25 -10.94 9.66
CA ASN A 67 -0.16 -11.01 10.04
C ASN A 67 -0.94 -9.90 9.34
N PRO A 68 -2.03 -10.21 8.61
CA PRO A 68 -2.94 -9.21 8.05
C PRO A 68 -3.89 -8.65 9.13
N GLY A 69 -3.32 -8.22 10.26
CA GLY A 69 -4.07 -7.81 11.44
C GLY A 69 -4.55 -6.36 11.40
N PHE A 70 -5.32 -5.99 12.42
CA PHE A 70 -5.96 -4.67 12.57
C PHE A 70 -5.03 -3.56 13.07
N ARG A 71 -3.83 -3.89 13.51
CA ARG A 71 -2.89 -2.88 13.96
C ARG A 71 -2.25 -2.19 12.76
N ALA A 72 -2.08 -0.87 12.82
CA ALA A 72 -1.55 -0.08 11.72
C ALA A 72 -0.21 -0.60 11.17
N TRP A 73 0.68 -1.09 12.03
CA TRP A 73 1.95 -1.67 11.61
C TRP A 73 1.80 -3.06 10.94
N GLU A 74 0.75 -3.83 11.28
CA GLU A 74 0.44 -5.11 10.63
C GLU A 74 -0.12 -4.86 9.22
N GLY A 75 -1.23 -4.12 9.12
CA GLY A 75 -1.89 -3.84 7.86
C GLY A 75 -1.01 -3.11 6.85
N ALA A 76 -0.29 -2.06 7.28
CA ALA A 76 0.58 -1.30 6.39
C ALA A 76 1.73 -2.14 5.82
N THR A 77 2.41 -2.95 6.66
CA THR A 77 3.50 -3.80 6.17
C THR A 77 3.00 -4.93 5.28
N PHE A 78 1.82 -5.47 5.57
CA PHE A 78 1.21 -6.48 4.72
C PHE A 78 0.78 -5.91 3.36
N ALA A 79 0.16 -4.73 3.35
CA ALA A 79 -0.21 -4.04 2.13
C ALA A 79 1.02 -3.74 1.24
N LEU A 80 2.10 -3.25 1.83
CA LEU A 80 3.34 -2.97 1.11
C LEU A 80 4.03 -4.24 0.58
N ALA A 81 3.90 -5.37 1.29
CA ALA A 81 4.34 -6.66 0.77
C ALA A 81 3.53 -7.07 -0.47
N LEU A 82 2.21 -6.87 -0.47
CA LEU A 82 1.38 -7.14 -1.65
C LEU A 82 1.74 -6.22 -2.83
N VAL A 83 2.06 -4.94 -2.58
CA VAL A 83 2.56 -4.02 -3.62
C VAL A 83 3.83 -4.57 -4.30
N MET A 84 4.71 -5.21 -3.54
CA MET A 84 5.93 -5.82 -4.10
C MET A 84 5.64 -7.06 -4.93
N LEU A 85 4.59 -7.83 -4.59
CA LEU A 85 4.24 -9.08 -5.26
C LEU A 85 3.43 -8.86 -6.55
N TYR A 86 2.56 -7.86 -6.58
CA TYR A 86 1.60 -7.69 -7.66
C TYR A 86 1.86 -6.42 -8.48
N ASP A 87 1.65 -6.52 -9.79
CA ASP A 87 1.67 -5.40 -10.73
C ASP A 87 0.26 -5.01 -11.20
N SER A 88 -0.73 -5.84 -10.89
CA SER A 88 -2.14 -5.59 -11.17
C SER A 88 -2.86 -5.16 -9.91
N ALA A 89 -3.52 -4.00 -9.94
CA ALA A 89 -4.33 -3.49 -8.83
C ALA A 89 -5.46 -4.47 -8.48
N LYS A 90 -6.11 -5.04 -9.50
CA LYS A 90 -7.13 -6.08 -9.32
C LYS A 90 -6.58 -7.26 -8.52
N ASP A 91 -5.40 -7.78 -8.90
CA ASP A 91 -4.83 -8.97 -8.25
C ASP A 91 -4.37 -8.66 -6.83
N ALA A 92 -3.79 -7.48 -6.59
CA ALA A 92 -3.42 -7.03 -5.25
C ALA A 92 -4.64 -6.91 -4.32
N ILE A 93 -5.75 -6.35 -4.81
CA ILE A 93 -7.01 -6.25 -4.06
C ILE A 93 -7.56 -7.64 -3.74
N LEU A 94 -7.65 -8.52 -4.74
CA LEU A 94 -8.17 -9.87 -4.54
C LEU A 94 -7.28 -10.69 -3.58
N ALA A 95 -5.97 -10.55 -3.69
CA ALA A 95 -5.04 -11.18 -2.75
C ALA A 95 -5.28 -10.69 -1.32
N ALA A 96 -5.38 -9.38 -1.09
CA ALA A 96 -5.66 -8.80 0.22
C ALA A 96 -6.97 -9.31 0.81
N VAL A 97 -8.05 -9.32 0.03
CA VAL A 97 -9.37 -9.79 0.48
C VAL A 97 -9.33 -11.27 0.86
N ASN A 98 -8.63 -12.11 0.11
CA ASN A 98 -8.52 -13.54 0.38
C ASN A 98 -7.65 -13.87 1.58
N GLU A 99 -6.75 -12.97 1.98
CA GLU A 99 -5.94 -13.16 3.19
C GLU A 99 -6.74 -12.98 4.48
N GLY A 100 -7.87 -12.28 4.46
CA GLY A 100 -8.68 -12.01 5.65
C GLY A 100 -8.00 -11.02 6.60
N GLY A 101 -8.38 -11.05 7.88
CA GLY A 101 -7.92 -10.04 8.84
C GLY A 101 -8.55 -8.68 8.53
N ASP A 102 -7.76 -7.60 8.52
CA ASP A 102 -8.19 -6.25 8.14
C ASP A 102 -8.19 -6.06 6.61
N ALA A 103 -8.93 -6.95 5.95
CA ALA A 103 -8.88 -7.14 4.50
C ALA A 103 -9.25 -5.88 3.70
N ASP A 104 -10.21 -5.10 4.16
CA ASP A 104 -10.67 -3.85 3.52
C ASP A 104 -9.60 -2.76 3.56
N SER A 105 -8.99 -2.52 4.72
CA SER A 105 -7.91 -1.55 4.87
C SER A 105 -6.67 -1.96 4.05
N ILE A 106 -6.30 -3.25 4.10
CA ILE A 106 -5.15 -3.78 3.36
C ILE A 106 -5.38 -3.69 1.86
N ALA A 107 -6.58 -4.08 1.39
CA ALA A 107 -6.94 -4.01 -0.02
C ALA A 107 -6.98 -2.57 -0.55
N SER A 108 -7.47 -1.63 0.27
CA SER A 108 -7.48 -0.20 -0.05
C SER A 108 -6.05 0.35 -0.23
N MET A 109 -5.15 0.06 0.70
CA MET A 109 -3.76 0.51 0.63
C MET A 109 -3.01 -0.14 -0.53
N ALA A 110 -3.01 -1.47 -0.62
CA ALA A 110 -2.27 -2.20 -1.65
C ALA A 110 -2.82 -1.91 -3.05
N GLY A 111 -4.13 -2.02 -3.22
CA GLY A 111 -4.78 -1.74 -4.51
C GLY A 111 -4.59 -0.32 -4.99
N GLY A 112 -4.69 0.65 -4.08
CA GLY A 112 -4.49 2.07 -4.40
C GLY A 112 -3.05 2.38 -4.83
N ILE A 113 -2.04 1.86 -4.14
CA ILE A 113 -0.63 2.06 -4.51
C ILE A 113 -0.32 1.39 -5.86
N VAL A 114 -0.80 0.15 -6.08
CA VAL A 114 -0.59 -0.54 -7.37
C VAL A 114 -1.34 0.17 -8.50
N ALA A 115 -2.58 0.65 -8.27
CA ALA A 115 -3.32 1.44 -9.25
C ALA A 115 -2.65 2.79 -9.56
N ALA A 116 -1.99 3.42 -8.60
CA ALA A 116 -1.24 4.65 -8.83
C ALA A 116 -0.04 4.42 -9.78
N ARG A 117 0.58 3.23 -9.75
CA ARG A 117 1.64 2.83 -10.68
C ARG A 117 1.09 2.36 -12.03
N ASN A 118 0.05 1.55 -12.00
CA ASN A 118 -0.51 0.84 -13.15
C ASN A 118 -2.04 1.02 -13.20
N PRO A 119 -2.54 2.21 -13.53
CA PRO A 119 -3.96 2.55 -13.41
C PRO A 119 -4.88 1.69 -14.27
N ASP A 120 -4.41 1.24 -15.42
CA ASP A 120 -5.18 0.40 -16.35
C ASP A 120 -5.46 -1.01 -15.81
N THR A 121 -4.86 -1.39 -14.69
CA THR A 121 -5.06 -2.69 -14.04
C THR A 121 -6.18 -2.70 -13.02
N LEU A 122 -6.74 -1.53 -12.67
CA LEU A 122 -7.93 -1.41 -11.85
C LEU A 122 -9.18 -1.56 -12.74
N PRO A 123 -10.09 -2.52 -12.49
CA PRO A 123 -11.27 -2.70 -13.34
C PRO A 123 -12.16 -1.47 -13.34
N ALA A 124 -12.39 -0.89 -14.52
CA ALA A 124 -13.26 0.28 -14.69
C ALA A 124 -14.68 0.04 -14.14
N GLU A 125 -15.20 -1.17 -14.35
CA GLU A 125 -16.50 -1.56 -13.82
C GLU A 125 -16.59 -1.41 -12.28
N TRP A 126 -15.54 -1.74 -11.53
CA TRP A 126 -15.51 -1.57 -10.07
C TRP A 126 -15.56 -0.09 -9.69
N VAL A 127 -14.79 0.73 -10.40
CA VAL A 127 -14.78 2.18 -10.19
C VAL A 127 -16.15 2.79 -10.49
N ASP A 128 -16.79 2.40 -11.61
CA ASP A 128 -18.09 2.90 -12.01
C ASP A 128 -19.19 2.52 -11.03
N ILE A 129 -19.17 1.27 -10.51
CA ILE A 129 -20.12 0.82 -9.49
C ILE A 129 -19.95 1.65 -8.22
N VAL A 130 -18.71 1.80 -7.72
CA VAL A 130 -18.45 2.55 -6.46
C VAL A 130 -18.87 4.01 -6.61
N LYS A 131 -18.54 4.66 -7.72
CA LYS A 131 -18.96 6.04 -8.00
C LYS A 131 -20.47 6.19 -7.98
N ARG A 132 -21.17 5.32 -8.72
CA ARG A 132 -22.64 5.38 -8.86
C ARG A 132 -23.37 5.10 -7.55
N GLU A 133 -22.97 4.05 -6.81
CA GLU A 133 -23.65 3.65 -5.58
C GLU A 133 -23.40 4.62 -4.40
N ASN A 134 -22.35 5.43 -4.47
CA ASN A 134 -21.99 6.36 -3.40
C ASN A 134 -22.07 7.83 -3.83
N ASP A 135 -22.55 8.13 -5.03
CA ASP A 135 -22.64 9.48 -5.59
C ASP A 135 -21.29 10.24 -5.52
N LEU A 136 -20.21 9.58 -5.95
CA LEU A 136 -18.86 10.11 -5.84
C LEU A 136 -18.35 10.66 -7.16
N ASP A 137 -17.82 11.88 -7.14
CA ASP A 137 -16.99 12.48 -8.19
C ASP A 137 -15.61 12.80 -7.64
N PHE A 138 -14.61 12.08 -8.10
CA PHE A 138 -13.22 12.27 -7.66
C PHE A 138 -12.47 13.34 -8.46
N ALA A 139 -12.98 13.77 -9.62
CA ALA A 139 -12.25 14.67 -10.51
C ALA A 139 -11.90 16.01 -9.86
N PRO A 140 -12.85 16.73 -9.20
CA PRO A 140 -12.53 18.01 -8.59
C PRO A 140 -11.48 17.92 -7.48
N LEU A 141 -11.52 16.85 -6.68
CA LEU A 141 -10.54 16.62 -5.63
C LEU A 141 -9.15 16.29 -6.21
N ALA A 142 -9.10 15.46 -7.24
CA ALA A 142 -7.86 15.11 -7.91
C ALA A 142 -7.18 16.34 -8.53
N GLU A 143 -7.94 17.23 -9.18
CA GLU A 143 -7.44 18.50 -9.74
C GLU A 143 -6.82 19.40 -8.66
N GLN A 144 -7.49 19.54 -7.51
CA GLN A 144 -6.96 20.32 -6.38
C GLN A 144 -5.68 19.72 -5.81
N LEU A 145 -5.61 18.40 -5.64
CA LEU A 145 -4.42 17.72 -5.14
C LEU A 145 -3.24 17.84 -6.11
N VAL A 146 -3.48 17.73 -7.42
CA VAL A 146 -2.44 17.93 -8.44
C VAL A 146 -1.91 19.36 -8.41
N ALA A 147 -2.78 20.36 -8.19
CA ALA A 147 -2.36 21.75 -8.10
C ALA A 147 -1.41 22.03 -6.91
N LEU A 148 -1.49 21.25 -5.83
CA LEU A 148 -0.60 21.36 -4.66
C LEU A 148 0.80 20.78 -4.90
N ARG A 149 1.00 20.00 -5.96
CA ARG A 149 2.30 19.37 -6.29
C ARG A 149 3.22 20.25 -7.13
N ARG A 150 2.83 21.47 -7.43
CA ARG A 150 3.59 22.44 -8.28
C ARG A 150 4.51 23.32 -7.44
#